data_7ba56cdc8d25567a08fbebe02c230b5c
#
_entry.id   7ba56cdc8d25567a08fbebe02c230b5c
#
_cell.length_a   1.000
_cell.length_b   1.000
_cell.length_c   1.000
_cell.angle_alpha   90.00
_cell.angle_beta   90.00
_cell.angle_gamma   90.00
#
_symmetry.space_group_name_H-M   'P 1'
#
loop_
_entity.id
_entity.type
_entity.pdbx_description
1 polymer ?
#
loop_
_entity_poly.entity_id
_entity_poly.type
_entity_poly.pdbx_seq_one_letter_code
_entity_poly.pdbx_strand_id
1 'polypeptide(L)'
;HNLDDEAQTILMNLLKNNLGMMSSWGAKSKWLDKKFLPRANPLFLSLEDDIRKYSKLMKFPVVYDNCPCSTESFRRRLKETVNRLLSGEEKLQIVELGLKLFPGMFTLDKTEMKYCNECGEIARREICKSCEILGLIKS
;
A
#
# COMPACT_ATOMS: atom_id res chain seq x y z
N HIS A 1 6.83 -0.74 3.13
CA HIS A 1 6.81 -0.03 1.85
C HIS A 1 8.01 0.91 1.78
N ASN A 2 8.68 0.95 0.65
CA ASN A 2 9.86 1.73 0.35
C ASN A 2 9.72 2.38 -1.04
N LEU A 3 10.72 3.16 -1.49
CA LEU A 3 10.68 3.86 -2.77
C LEU A 3 10.42 2.92 -3.97
N ASP A 4 11.06 1.75 -3.97
CA ASP A 4 10.88 0.76 -5.04
C ASP A 4 9.45 0.22 -5.09
N ASP A 5 8.85 -0.06 -3.92
CA ASP A 5 7.46 -0.50 -3.80
C ASP A 5 6.47 0.58 -4.25
N GLU A 6 6.77 1.85 -3.96
CA GLU A 6 5.89 2.97 -4.33
C GLU A 6 5.94 3.24 -5.83
N ALA A 7 7.13 3.29 -6.44
CA ALA A 7 7.28 3.41 -7.89
C ALA A 7 6.58 2.25 -8.62
N GLN A 8 6.77 1.03 -8.14
CA GLN A 8 6.08 -0.15 -8.65
C GLN A 8 4.56 -0.04 -8.53
N THR A 9 4.05 0.47 -7.40
CA THR A 9 2.61 0.60 -7.15
C THR A 9 1.98 1.62 -8.10
N ILE A 10 2.65 2.74 -8.35
CA ILE A 10 2.21 3.75 -9.34
C ILE A 10 2.10 3.09 -10.71
N LEU A 11 3.18 2.49 -11.19
CA LEU A 11 3.21 1.88 -12.52
C LEU A 11 2.19 0.75 -12.66
N MET A 12 2.03 -0.07 -11.63
CA MET A 12 1.04 -1.15 -11.63
C MET A 12 -0.40 -0.63 -11.76
N ASN A 13 -0.74 0.44 -11.04
CA ASN A 13 -2.08 1.02 -11.08
C ASN A 13 -2.35 1.72 -12.41
N LEU A 14 -1.35 2.38 -12.99
CA LEU A 14 -1.45 2.97 -14.33
C LEU A 14 -1.67 1.88 -15.39
N LEU A 15 -0.88 0.81 -15.38
CA LEU A 15 -1.00 -0.30 -16.33
C LEU A 15 -2.34 -1.05 -16.22
N LYS A 16 -2.93 -1.08 -15.02
CA LYS A 16 -4.25 -1.71 -14.78
C LYS A 16 -5.41 -0.74 -14.91
N ASN A 17 -5.17 0.51 -15.28
CA ASN A 17 -6.17 1.57 -15.28
C ASN A 17 -6.94 1.69 -13.94
N ASN A 18 -6.24 1.45 -12.83
CA ASN A 18 -6.83 1.44 -11.48
C ASN A 18 -6.54 2.76 -10.76
N LEU A 19 -6.98 3.86 -11.36
CA LEU A 19 -6.69 5.22 -10.91
C LEU A 19 -7.34 5.55 -9.56
N GLY A 20 -8.48 4.94 -9.24
CA GLY A 20 -9.15 5.14 -7.95
C GLY A 20 -8.28 4.79 -6.74
N MET A 21 -7.38 3.81 -6.87
CA MET A 21 -6.43 3.47 -5.80
C MET A 21 -5.36 4.54 -5.57
N MET A 22 -5.12 5.41 -6.56
CA MET A 22 -4.13 6.48 -6.45
C MET A 22 -4.61 7.63 -5.58
N SER A 23 -5.93 7.79 -5.40
CA SER A 23 -6.53 8.86 -4.59
C SER A 23 -6.14 8.80 -3.10
N SER A 24 -5.87 7.61 -2.58
CA SER A 24 -5.46 7.37 -1.19
C SER A 24 -3.97 7.04 -1.03
N TRP A 25 -3.21 7.09 -2.15
CA TRP A 25 -1.79 6.80 -2.14
C TRP A 25 -0.97 7.96 -1.54
N GLY A 26 0.13 7.62 -0.89
CA GLY A 26 1.09 8.59 -0.31
C GLY A 26 1.77 8.10 0.95
N ALA A 27 2.71 8.89 1.46
CA ALA A 27 3.53 8.57 2.64
C ALA A 27 2.71 8.48 3.94
N LYS A 28 1.52 9.07 3.97
CA LYS A 28 0.62 9.08 5.13
C LYS A 28 -0.80 8.77 4.68
N SER A 29 -1.48 7.85 5.39
CA SER A 29 -2.89 7.58 5.13
C SER A 29 -3.76 8.79 5.50
N LYS A 30 -4.82 9.02 4.72
CA LYS A 30 -5.82 10.05 5.05
C LYS A 30 -6.57 9.64 6.31
N TRP A 31 -6.87 10.62 7.17
CA TRP A 31 -7.73 10.40 8.32
C TRP A 31 -9.19 10.45 7.85
N LEU A 32 -9.81 9.29 7.79
CA LEU A 32 -11.18 9.14 7.28
C LEU A 32 -12.23 9.19 8.41
N ASP A 33 -11.87 8.77 9.61
CA ASP A 33 -12.76 8.70 10.76
C ASP A 33 -11.97 8.70 12.07
N LYS A 34 -12.63 9.08 13.21
CA LYS A 34 -12.03 9.12 14.56
C LYS A 34 -11.52 7.76 15.05
N LYS A 35 -12.07 6.67 14.56
CA LYS A 35 -11.65 5.30 14.87
C LYS A 35 -10.42 4.83 14.09
N PHE A 36 -10.02 5.55 13.04
CA PHE A 36 -8.82 5.21 12.28
C PHE A 36 -7.59 5.95 12.79
N LEU A 37 -6.57 5.19 13.13
CA LEU A 37 -5.25 5.75 13.35
C LEU A 37 -4.58 6.02 12.00
N PRO A 38 -4.05 7.24 11.77
CA PRO A 38 -3.27 7.52 10.58
C PRO A 38 -2.00 6.67 10.58
N ARG A 39 -1.70 6.06 9.44
CA ARG A 39 -0.45 5.30 9.22
C ARG A 39 0.52 6.16 8.45
N ALA A 40 1.79 6.15 8.82
CA ALA A 40 2.87 6.76 8.09
C ALA A 40 3.86 5.69 7.62
N ASN A 41 4.45 5.89 6.45
CA ASN A 41 5.48 5.05 5.89
C ASN A 41 6.82 5.78 5.99
N PRO A 42 7.62 5.59 7.05
CA PRO A 42 8.86 6.34 7.26
C PRO A 42 9.92 6.06 6.20
N LEU A 43 9.89 4.90 5.56
CA LEU A 43 10.83 4.48 4.51
C LEU A 43 10.32 4.81 3.09
N PHE A 44 9.30 5.63 2.95
CA PHE A 44 8.60 5.91 1.69
C PHE A 44 9.55 6.36 0.56
N LEU A 45 10.58 7.13 0.86
CA LEU A 45 11.56 7.64 -0.08
C LEU A 45 12.92 6.92 0.00
N SER A 46 13.03 5.83 0.77
CA SER A 46 14.27 5.06 0.92
C SER A 46 14.33 3.94 -0.12
N LEU A 47 15.48 3.75 -0.77
CA LEU A 47 15.71 2.63 -1.69
C LEU A 47 15.75 1.30 -0.93
N GLU A 48 15.22 0.24 -1.54
CA GLU A 48 15.24 -1.11 -0.96
C GLU A 48 16.69 -1.58 -0.68
N ASP A 49 17.61 -1.27 -1.57
CA ASP A 49 19.03 -1.64 -1.41
C ASP A 49 19.68 -0.96 -0.21
N ASP A 50 19.35 0.30 0.05
CA ASP A 50 19.89 1.02 1.21
C ASP A 50 19.31 0.48 2.52
N ILE A 51 18.03 0.16 2.53
CA ILE A 51 17.38 -0.51 3.67
C ILE A 51 18.04 -1.87 3.93
N ARG A 52 18.33 -2.65 2.89
CA ARG A 52 19.02 -3.94 2.99
C ARG A 52 20.44 -3.80 3.52
N LYS A 53 21.21 -2.82 3.03
CA LYS A 53 22.54 -2.51 3.53
C LYS A 53 22.50 -2.13 5.00
N TYR A 54 21.60 -1.22 5.38
CA TYR A 54 21.43 -0.79 6.75
C TYR A 54 21.09 -1.97 7.69
N SER A 55 20.12 -2.80 7.33
CA SER A 55 19.73 -3.95 8.15
C SER A 55 20.85 -4.97 8.35
N LYS A 56 21.70 -5.17 7.33
CA LYS A 56 22.92 -6.02 7.44
C LYS A 56 23.96 -5.41 8.38
N LEU A 57 24.22 -4.10 8.24
CA LEU A 57 25.16 -3.39 9.12
C LEU A 57 24.71 -3.44 10.59
N MET A 58 23.42 -3.28 10.83
CA MET A 58 22.83 -3.33 12.17
C MET A 58 22.58 -4.76 12.67
N LYS A 59 22.88 -5.78 11.86
CA LYS A 59 22.68 -7.19 12.18
C LYS A 59 21.24 -7.53 12.62
N PHE A 60 20.25 -6.90 11.97
CA PHE A 60 18.85 -7.23 12.24
C PHE A 60 18.52 -8.66 11.80
N PRO A 61 17.69 -9.40 12.55
CA PRO A 61 17.29 -10.77 12.19
C PRO A 61 16.24 -10.76 11.07
N VAL A 62 16.66 -10.33 9.85
CA VAL A 62 15.78 -10.21 8.68
C VAL A 62 15.95 -11.44 7.79
N VAL A 63 14.83 -12.05 7.40
CA VAL A 63 14.79 -13.10 6.37
C VAL A 63 14.55 -12.43 5.01
N TYR A 64 15.45 -12.69 4.06
CA TYR A 64 15.39 -12.11 2.70
C TYR A 64 14.85 -13.08 1.65
N ASP A 65 14.45 -14.26 2.06
CA ASP A 65 13.96 -15.29 1.16
C ASP A 65 12.63 -14.90 0.53
N ASN A 66 12.48 -15.26 -0.74
CA ASN A 66 11.22 -15.03 -1.44
C ASN A 66 10.14 -16.00 -0.93
N CYS A 67 8.94 -15.46 -0.67
CA CYS A 67 7.79 -16.31 -0.36
C CYS A 67 7.52 -17.24 -1.57
N PRO A 68 7.50 -18.57 -1.39
CA PRO A 68 7.26 -19.51 -2.48
C PRO A 68 5.89 -19.32 -3.15
N CYS A 69 4.91 -18.80 -2.42
CA CYS A 69 3.57 -18.52 -2.95
C CYS A 69 3.49 -17.28 -3.86
N SER A 70 4.57 -16.50 -3.99
CA SER A 70 4.58 -15.24 -4.78
C SER A 70 5.19 -15.37 -6.18
N THR A 71 5.49 -16.59 -6.63
CA THR A 71 6.38 -16.85 -7.78
C THR A 71 5.89 -16.33 -9.12
N GLU A 72 4.57 -16.26 -9.37
CA GLU A 72 4.00 -15.88 -10.68
C GLU A 72 3.15 -14.61 -10.67
N SER A 73 3.22 -13.82 -9.61
CA SER A 73 2.38 -12.63 -9.52
C SER A 73 2.80 -11.55 -10.53
N PHE A 74 1.81 -10.86 -11.13
CA PHE A 74 2.06 -9.68 -11.98
C PHE A 74 2.94 -8.64 -11.29
N ARG A 75 2.76 -8.48 -9.97
CA ARG A 75 3.55 -7.58 -9.15
C ARG A 75 5.04 -7.93 -9.18
N ARG A 76 5.39 -9.21 -9.10
CA ARG A 76 6.79 -9.66 -9.13
C ARG A 76 7.44 -9.38 -10.48
N ARG A 77 6.77 -9.77 -11.57
CA ARG A 77 7.27 -9.50 -12.93
C ARG A 77 7.49 -8.01 -13.18
N LEU A 78 6.56 -7.18 -12.70
CA LEU A 78 6.70 -5.73 -12.81
C LEU A 78 7.88 -5.22 -11.97
N LYS A 79 8.08 -5.72 -10.74
CA LYS A 79 9.22 -5.37 -9.88
C LYS A 79 10.55 -5.66 -10.55
N GLU A 80 10.70 -6.85 -11.13
CA GLU A 80 11.91 -7.25 -11.86
C GLU A 80 12.17 -6.34 -13.06
N THR A 81 11.12 -6.00 -13.81
CA THR A 81 11.21 -5.10 -14.96
C THR A 81 11.60 -3.68 -14.54
N VAL A 82 10.93 -3.14 -13.52
CA VAL A 82 11.21 -1.79 -12.99
C VAL A 82 12.64 -1.70 -12.47
N ASN A 83 13.10 -2.69 -11.71
CA ASN A 83 14.46 -2.70 -11.17
C ASN A 83 15.54 -2.85 -12.24
N ARG A 84 15.21 -3.49 -13.36
CA ARG A 84 16.13 -3.61 -14.50
C ARG A 84 16.21 -2.34 -15.35
N LEU A 85 15.08 -1.63 -15.50
CA LEU A 85 14.98 -0.50 -16.43
C LEU A 85 15.21 0.85 -15.76
N LEU A 86 14.88 0.99 -14.47
CA LEU A 86 14.89 2.27 -13.78
C LEU A 86 15.96 2.32 -12.70
N SER A 87 16.72 3.39 -12.71
CA SER A 87 17.64 3.78 -11.63
C SER A 87 16.87 4.25 -10.39
N GLY A 88 17.57 4.40 -9.26
CA GLY A 88 16.98 4.95 -8.04
C GLY A 88 16.45 6.37 -8.23
N GLU A 89 17.14 7.18 -9.03
CA GLU A 89 16.74 8.56 -9.34
C GLU A 89 15.44 8.60 -10.15
N GLU A 90 15.32 7.76 -11.19
CA GLU A 90 14.12 7.68 -12.01
C GLU A 90 12.90 7.18 -11.21
N LYS A 91 13.10 6.24 -10.29
CA LYS A 91 12.06 5.81 -9.34
C LYS A 91 11.61 6.95 -8.43
N LEU A 92 12.56 7.75 -7.93
CA LEU A 92 12.27 8.92 -7.12
C LEU A 92 11.45 9.95 -7.91
N GLN A 93 11.84 10.24 -9.14
CA GLN A 93 11.11 11.16 -10.03
C GLN A 93 9.66 10.71 -10.28
N ILE A 94 9.44 9.40 -10.48
CA ILE A 94 8.09 8.84 -10.63
C ILE A 94 7.25 9.07 -9.35
N VAL A 95 7.83 8.82 -8.19
CA VAL A 95 7.14 8.99 -6.90
C VAL A 95 6.87 10.46 -6.61
N GLU A 96 7.84 11.36 -6.84
CA GLU A 96 7.65 12.81 -6.69
C GLU A 96 6.57 13.36 -7.63
N LEU A 97 6.56 12.90 -8.89
CA LEU A 97 5.50 13.27 -9.83
C LEU A 97 4.13 12.80 -9.32
N GLY A 98 4.05 11.58 -8.81
CA GLY A 98 2.83 11.04 -8.19
C GLY A 98 2.35 11.90 -7.02
N LEU A 99 3.25 12.31 -6.13
CA LEU A 99 2.93 13.18 -4.99
C LEU A 99 2.38 14.55 -5.41
N LYS A 100 2.82 15.06 -6.56
CA LYS A 100 2.34 16.36 -7.11
C LYS A 100 0.98 16.22 -7.81
N LEU A 101 0.77 15.14 -8.56
CA LEU A 101 -0.40 14.99 -9.43
C LEU A 101 -1.60 14.37 -8.71
N PHE A 102 -1.42 13.27 -7.99
CA PHE A 102 -2.55 12.45 -7.51
C PHE A 102 -3.44 13.12 -6.46
N PRO A 103 -2.95 13.94 -5.52
CA PRO A 103 -3.81 14.59 -4.54
C PRO A 103 -4.88 15.52 -5.16
N GLY A 104 -4.61 16.07 -6.34
CA GLY A 104 -5.54 16.98 -7.04
C GLY A 104 -6.38 16.30 -8.12
N MET A 105 -5.95 15.13 -8.62
CA MET A 105 -6.60 14.47 -9.76
C MET A 105 -7.83 13.64 -9.39
N PHE A 106 -7.86 13.14 -8.15
CA PHE A 106 -8.90 12.21 -7.72
C PHE A 106 -9.59 12.73 -6.47
N THR A 107 -10.82 13.14 -6.61
CA THR A 107 -11.72 13.31 -5.47
C THR A 107 -12.07 11.92 -4.97
N LEU A 108 -11.74 11.63 -3.70
CA LEU A 108 -12.34 10.48 -3.04
C LEU A 108 -13.84 10.77 -2.97
N ASP A 109 -14.65 9.92 -3.59
CA ASP A 109 -16.05 9.86 -3.20
C ASP A 109 -16.06 9.67 -1.68
N LYS A 110 -16.65 10.63 -1.00
CA LYS A 110 -16.92 10.51 0.44
C LYS A 110 -17.99 9.44 0.60
N THR A 111 -17.58 8.18 0.45
CA THR A 111 -18.42 7.07 0.88
C THR A 111 -18.65 7.26 2.37
N GLU A 112 -19.88 7.51 2.75
CA GLU A 112 -20.27 7.60 4.15
C GLU A 112 -19.78 6.34 4.86
N MET A 113 -19.04 6.55 5.93
CA MET A 113 -18.52 5.45 6.72
C MET A 113 -19.69 4.78 7.42
N LYS A 114 -19.89 3.49 7.13
CA LYS A 114 -20.88 2.67 7.80
C LYS A 114 -20.24 1.96 9.00
N TYR A 115 -21.08 1.70 9.99
CA TYR A 115 -20.68 0.99 11.20
C TYR A 115 -21.47 -0.29 11.31
N CYS A 116 -20.84 -1.32 11.86
CA CYS A 116 -21.47 -2.59 12.12
C CYS A 116 -22.57 -2.45 13.19
N ASN A 117 -23.76 -2.92 12.91
CA ASN A 117 -24.88 -2.86 13.84
C ASN A 117 -24.67 -3.72 15.10
N GLU A 118 -23.82 -4.76 15.03
CA GLU A 118 -23.52 -5.66 16.14
C GLU A 118 -22.42 -5.13 17.06
N CYS A 119 -21.26 -4.74 16.52
CA CYS A 119 -20.09 -4.38 17.31
C CYS A 119 -19.70 -2.90 17.23
N GLY A 120 -20.39 -2.10 16.40
CA GLY A 120 -20.09 -0.67 16.22
C GLY A 120 -18.78 -0.37 15.51
N GLU A 121 -18.05 -1.37 15.01
CA GLU A 121 -16.83 -1.16 14.24
C GLU A 121 -17.13 -0.74 12.80
N ILE A 122 -16.17 -0.08 12.17
CA ILE A 122 -16.31 0.38 10.80
C ILE A 122 -16.50 -0.82 9.87
N ALA A 123 -17.53 -0.77 9.05
CA ALA A 123 -17.91 -1.84 8.13
C ALA A 123 -18.35 -1.28 6.78
N ARG A 124 -18.20 -2.07 5.72
CA ARG A 124 -18.76 -1.75 4.39
C ARG A 124 -20.22 -2.18 4.26
N ARG A 125 -20.70 -3.03 5.18
CA ARG A 125 -22.04 -3.60 5.24
C ARG A 125 -22.64 -3.34 6.62
N GLU A 126 -23.91 -3.65 6.79
CA GLU A 126 -24.60 -3.53 8.08
C GLU A 126 -23.99 -4.40 9.18
N ILE A 127 -23.44 -5.56 8.81
CA ILE A 127 -22.70 -6.46 9.71
C ILE A 127 -21.28 -6.61 9.17
N CYS A 128 -20.27 -6.43 10.03
CA CYS A 128 -18.89 -6.61 9.64
C CYS A 128 -18.54 -8.10 9.46
N LYS A 129 -17.48 -8.38 8.70
CA LYS A 129 -17.06 -9.75 8.41
C LYS A 129 -16.73 -10.56 9.67
N SER A 130 -16.19 -9.92 10.69
CA SER A 130 -15.88 -10.57 11.98
C SER A 130 -17.16 -11.02 12.69
N CYS A 131 -18.17 -10.16 12.79
CA CYS A 131 -19.45 -10.52 13.40
C CYS A 131 -20.18 -11.60 12.60
N GLU A 132 -20.13 -11.54 11.27
CA GLU A 132 -20.69 -12.57 10.40
C GLU A 132 -20.04 -13.94 10.68
N ILE A 133 -18.71 -14.01 10.76
CA ILE A 133 -17.99 -15.26 11.07
C ILE A 133 -18.31 -15.74 12.49
N LEU A 134 -18.32 -14.85 13.48
CA LEU A 134 -18.65 -15.20 14.86
C LEU A 134 -20.10 -15.68 15.00
N GLY A 135 -21.02 -15.12 14.24
CA GLY A 135 -22.41 -15.59 14.18
C GLY A 135 -22.54 -17.01 13.61
N LEU A 136 -21.74 -17.33 12.57
CA LEU A 136 -21.71 -18.68 11.99
C LEU A 136 -21.09 -19.73 12.92
N ILE A 137 -20.19 -19.33 13.83
CA ILE A 137 -19.55 -20.25 14.80
C ILE A 137 -20.49 -20.53 15.98
N LYS A 138 -21.42 -19.61 16.28
CA LYS A 138 -22.39 -19.74 17.40
C LYS A 138 -23.66 -20.46 17.01
N SER A 139 -23.91 -20.70 15.73
CA SER A 139 -25.02 -21.48 15.20
C SER A 139 -24.63 -22.94 14.95
#